data_f16a12f57c15466736ae8c6a8ac3a5f2
#
_entry.id   f16a12f57c15466736ae8c6a8ac3a5f2
#
_cell.length_a   1.000
_cell.length_b   1.000
_cell.length_c   1.000
_cell.angle_alpha   90.00
_cell.angle_beta   90.00
_cell.angle_gamma   90.00
#
_symmetry.space_group_name_H-M   'P 1'
#
loop_
_entity.id
_entity.type
_entity.pdbx_description
1 polymer ?
#
loop_
_entity_poly.entity_id
_entity_poly.type
_entity_poly.pdbx_seq_one_letter_code
_entity_poly.pdbx_strand_id
1 'polypeptide(L)'
;MSELEELKKAYEILGLPEDATREQVENRYFILMKKARAEQSRAADNDGEDSTLDLAEVNRAYNLVLGIESQKSTTVEKPTKLGHFFYYYKLHVIVGIIIVLIAGYMIKDGIDKRRAAANLPPANLSVSVFGNFYFADVGLLEQNMLKLVPDWKRIATTLVFVPTEIKSQQDMAMQQKSVLMLMTEKSELYITDEKNFKSLSAQGAFVSLNQFEGWSSLNVPKDKLRLGRTDEDKEDHPYGIDVTGNPVFKGIEMSGEHQIIAVRATEEKWADTRKLLEKLVATTP
;
A
#
# COMPACT_ATOMS: atom_id res chain seq x y z
N MET A 1 -19.64 -7.71 69.19
CA MET A 1 -18.42 -7.88 69.99
C MET A 1 -17.84 -6.51 70.22
N SER A 2 -17.33 -6.22 71.40
CA SER A 2 -16.73 -4.90 71.62
C SER A 2 -15.33 -4.85 70.92
N GLU A 3 -14.95 -3.74 70.46
CA GLU A 3 -13.63 -3.47 69.79
C GLU A 3 -12.46 -3.99 70.65
N LEU A 4 -12.62 -3.98 71.95
CA LEU A 4 -11.68 -4.52 72.97
C LEU A 4 -11.57 -6.04 72.89
N GLU A 5 -12.67 -6.75 72.65
CA GLU A 5 -12.68 -8.22 72.54
C GLU A 5 -12.03 -8.70 71.22
N GLU A 6 -12.21 -7.92 70.15
CA GLU A 6 -11.56 -8.18 68.85
C GLU A 6 -10.04 -7.96 68.92
N LEU A 7 -9.60 -6.92 69.65
CA LEU A 7 -8.19 -6.62 69.87
C LEU A 7 -7.49 -7.72 70.68
N LYS A 8 -8.15 -8.24 71.75
CA LYS A 8 -7.63 -9.36 72.54
C LYS A 8 -7.48 -10.63 71.75
N LYS A 9 -8.50 -10.96 70.96
CA LYS A 9 -8.41 -12.10 69.99
C LYS A 9 -7.28 -11.94 69.01
N ALA A 10 -7.01 -10.75 68.53
CA ALA A 10 -5.94 -10.50 67.60
C ALA A 10 -4.56 -10.77 68.22
N TYR A 11 -4.36 -10.39 69.51
CA TYR A 11 -3.13 -10.71 70.22
C TYR A 11 -2.99 -12.21 70.47
N GLU A 12 -4.08 -12.92 70.77
CA GLU A 12 -4.07 -14.36 70.92
C GLU A 12 -3.69 -15.07 69.61
N ILE A 13 -4.25 -14.66 68.49
CA ILE A 13 -3.93 -15.24 67.18
C ILE A 13 -2.45 -15.07 66.84
N LEU A 14 -1.86 -13.90 67.19
CA LEU A 14 -0.42 -13.64 67.02
C LEU A 14 0.42 -14.37 68.08
N GLY A 15 -0.19 -14.92 69.14
CA GLY A 15 0.51 -15.56 70.26
C GLY A 15 1.36 -14.59 71.07
N LEU A 16 0.83 -13.39 71.29
CA LEU A 16 1.45 -12.31 72.02
C LEU A 16 0.59 -11.83 73.18
N PRO A 17 1.19 -11.30 74.27
CA PRO A 17 0.43 -10.66 75.36
C PRO A 17 -0.12 -9.27 74.88
N GLU A 18 -1.19 -8.83 75.54
CA GLU A 18 -1.90 -7.57 75.21
C GLU A 18 -1.03 -6.30 75.34
N ASP A 19 0.06 -6.37 76.05
CA ASP A 19 1.04 -5.29 76.31
C ASP A 19 2.26 -5.39 75.38
N ALA A 20 2.23 -6.27 74.35
CA ALA A 20 3.34 -6.42 73.43
C ALA A 20 3.66 -5.13 72.67
N THR A 21 4.94 -4.81 72.56
CA THR A 21 5.41 -3.63 71.80
C THR A 21 5.20 -3.86 70.29
N ARG A 22 5.10 -2.76 69.54
CA ARG A 22 4.99 -2.78 68.09
C ARG A 22 6.07 -3.62 67.41
N GLU A 23 7.30 -3.53 67.90
CA GLU A 23 8.44 -4.30 67.35
C GLU A 23 8.26 -5.83 67.59
N GLN A 24 7.70 -6.20 68.74
CA GLN A 24 7.39 -7.61 69.05
C GLN A 24 6.27 -8.13 68.13
N VAL A 25 5.25 -7.30 67.83
CA VAL A 25 4.17 -7.67 66.91
C VAL A 25 4.70 -7.85 65.50
N GLU A 26 5.52 -6.94 64.99
CA GLU A 26 6.12 -7.05 63.68
C GLU A 26 7.06 -8.27 63.54
N ASN A 27 7.90 -8.53 64.53
CA ASN A 27 8.78 -9.70 64.56
C ASN A 27 8.00 -11.02 64.60
N ARG A 28 6.94 -11.07 65.40
CA ARG A 28 6.12 -12.26 65.50
C ARG A 28 5.35 -12.56 64.21
N TYR A 29 4.79 -11.52 63.61
CA TYR A 29 4.15 -11.63 62.27
C TYR A 29 5.13 -12.14 61.22
N PHE A 30 6.34 -11.62 61.16
CA PHE A 30 7.37 -12.10 60.24
C PHE A 30 7.70 -13.60 60.42
N ILE A 31 7.80 -14.04 61.69
CA ILE A 31 8.05 -15.47 61.99
C ILE A 31 6.86 -16.35 61.52
N LEU A 32 5.64 -15.92 61.78
CA LEU A 32 4.42 -16.65 61.35
C LEU A 32 4.30 -16.74 59.85
N MET A 33 4.58 -15.65 59.12
CA MET A 33 4.61 -15.59 57.69
C MET A 33 5.69 -16.48 57.08
N LYS A 34 6.88 -16.54 57.68
CA LYS A 34 7.96 -17.41 57.25
C LYS A 34 7.62 -18.88 57.46
N LYS A 35 6.99 -19.19 58.62
CA LYS A 35 6.55 -20.55 58.94
C LYS A 35 5.47 -21.02 57.96
N ALA A 36 4.47 -20.21 57.70
CA ALA A 36 3.38 -20.53 56.78
C ALA A 36 3.87 -20.72 55.32
N ARG A 37 4.82 -19.91 54.86
CA ARG A 37 5.46 -20.10 53.52
C ARG A 37 6.24 -21.43 53.47
N ALA A 38 6.93 -21.78 54.55
CA ALA A 38 7.68 -23.04 54.60
C ALA A 38 6.73 -24.26 54.62
N GLU A 39 5.60 -24.18 55.30
CA GLU A 39 4.56 -25.22 55.34
C GLU A 39 3.87 -25.32 53.97
N GLN A 40 3.57 -24.19 53.31
CA GLN A 40 2.98 -24.18 51.97
C GLN A 40 3.92 -24.77 50.90
N SER A 41 5.25 -24.54 51.03
CA SER A 41 6.23 -25.19 50.16
C SER A 41 6.35 -26.68 50.39
N ARG A 42 6.18 -27.16 51.61
CA ARG A 42 6.19 -28.58 51.95
C ARG A 42 4.90 -29.30 51.56
N ALA A 43 3.75 -28.60 51.65
CA ALA A 43 2.45 -29.12 51.24
C ALA A 43 2.35 -29.26 49.71
N ALA A 44 3.08 -28.46 48.95
CA ALA A 44 3.17 -28.61 47.50
C ALA A 44 3.93 -29.86 47.04
N ASP A 45 4.79 -30.44 47.90
CA ASP A 45 5.55 -31.67 47.62
C ASP A 45 4.88 -32.95 48.16
N ASN A 46 3.89 -32.84 49.03
CA ASN A 46 3.14 -33.99 49.59
C ASN A 46 1.65 -33.71 49.52
N ASP A 47 0.93 -34.58 48.86
CA ASP A 47 -0.53 -34.58 48.73
C ASP A 47 -1.21 -34.63 50.12
N GLY A 48 -1.70 -33.48 50.57
CA GLY A 48 -2.76 -33.38 51.59
C GLY A 48 -2.37 -33.42 53.05
N GLU A 49 -1.97 -32.28 53.61
CA GLU A 49 -2.34 -31.91 54.98
C GLU A 49 -2.69 -30.43 55.02
N ASP A 50 -3.90 -30.17 55.50
CA ASP A 50 -4.51 -28.86 55.69
C ASP A 50 -3.56 -27.98 56.56
N SER A 51 -3.05 -26.90 56.03
CA SER A 51 -2.16 -25.99 56.75
C SER A 51 -2.98 -25.38 57.90
N THR A 52 -2.63 -25.73 59.13
CA THR A 52 -3.32 -25.28 60.34
C THR A 52 -3.19 -23.80 60.65
N LEU A 53 -2.46 -23.04 59.86
CA LEU A 53 -2.28 -21.58 59.98
C LEU A 53 -3.05 -20.85 58.87
N ASP A 54 -4.19 -20.26 59.26
CA ASP A 54 -4.90 -19.35 58.34
C ASP A 54 -4.18 -18.02 58.21
N LEU A 55 -3.44 -17.87 57.11
CA LEU A 55 -2.72 -16.65 56.76
C LEU A 55 -3.61 -15.41 56.69
N ALA A 56 -4.88 -15.56 56.33
CA ALA A 56 -5.82 -14.47 56.23
C ALA A 56 -6.20 -13.98 57.66
N GLU A 57 -6.30 -14.91 58.60
CA GLU A 57 -6.58 -14.59 60.00
C GLU A 57 -5.39 -13.90 60.67
N VAL A 58 -4.15 -14.37 60.45
CA VAL A 58 -2.91 -13.75 60.93
C VAL A 58 -2.73 -12.32 60.37
N ASN A 59 -2.99 -12.13 59.08
CA ASN A 59 -2.94 -10.80 58.48
C ASN A 59 -3.98 -9.83 59.05
N ARG A 60 -5.20 -10.32 59.29
CA ARG A 60 -6.28 -9.53 59.90
C ARG A 60 -5.91 -9.11 61.31
N ALA A 61 -5.39 -10.04 62.11
CA ALA A 61 -4.95 -9.80 63.49
C ALA A 61 -3.81 -8.76 63.54
N TYR A 62 -2.83 -8.89 62.68
CA TYR A 62 -1.71 -7.94 62.54
C TYR A 62 -2.18 -6.52 62.23
N ASN A 63 -3.05 -6.38 61.22
CA ASN A 63 -3.59 -5.09 60.81
C ASN A 63 -4.41 -4.44 61.94
N LEU A 64 -5.18 -5.24 62.65
CA LEU A 64 -6.01 -4.77 63.73
C LEU A 64 -5.18 -4.27 64.92
N VAL A 65 -4.12 -4.99 65.31
CA VAL A 65 -3.22 -4.63 66.40
C VAL A 65 -2.43 -3.36 66.09
N LEU A 66 -2.02 -3.15 64.82
CA LEU A 66 -1.28 -1.95 64.40
C LEU A 66 -2.18 -0.78 63.99
N GLY A 67 -3.53 -0.94 64.08
CA GLY A 67 -4.44 0.11 63.64
C GLY A 67 -4.34 0.46 62.16
N ILE A 68 -3.84 -0.45 61.36
CA ILE A 68 -3.78 -0.28 59.91
C ILE A 68 -5.20 -0.56 59.40
N GLU A 69 -5.95 0.47 59.01
CA GLU A 69 -7.22 0.27 58.33
C GLU A 69 -6.97 -0.66 57.14
N SER A 70 -7.60 -1.82 57.15
CA SER A 70 -7.55 -2.72 56.02
C SER A 70 -8.14 -1.97 54.85
N GLN A 71 -7.27 -1.44 53.97
CA GLN A 71 -7.70 -1.08 52.63
C GLN A 71 -8.42 -2.32 52.12
N LYS A 72 -9.75 -2.18 51.89
CA LYS A 72 -10.53 -3.15 51.16
C LYS A 72 -9.66 -3.58 50.00
N SER A 73 -9.21 -4.85 50.06
CA SER A 73 -8.54 -5.46 48.93
C SER A 73 -9.45 -5.23 47.74
N THR A 74 -9.13 -4.26 46.91
CA THR A 74 -9.66 -4.20 45.58
C THR A 74 -9.32 -5.57 45.02
N THR A 75 -10.32 -6.37 44.89
CA THR A 75 -10.25 -7.62 44.15
C THR A 75 -9.53 -7.28 42.84
N VAL A 76 -8.26 -7.65 42.74
CA VAL A 76 -7.55 -7.58 41.49
C VAL A 76 -8.29 -8.64 40.65
N GLU A 77 -9.28 -8.16 39.89
CA GLU A 77 -9.93 -9.00 38.88
C GLU A 77 -8.77 -9.60 38.08
N LYS A 78 -8.70 -10.96 38.13
CA LYS A 78 -7.71 -11.67 37.33
C LYS A 78 -7.86 -11.14 35.91
N PRO A 79 -6.82 -10.50 35.32
CA PRO A 79 -6.94 -9.92 33.99
C PRO A 79 -7.46 -11.01 33.07
N THR A 80 -8.58 -10.75 32.44
CA THR A 80 -9.13 -11.70 31.45
C THR A 80 -8.04 -12.00 30.46
N LYS A 81 -7.98 -13.21 29.91
CA LYS A 81 -6.94 -13.61 28.93
C LYS A 81 -6.79 -12.59 27.81
N LEU A 82 -7.86 -11.88 27.46
CA LEU A 82 -7.90 -10.75 26.52
C LEU A 82 -7.18 -9.50 27.06
N GLY A 83 -7.40 -9.13 28.34
CA GLY A 83 -6.72 -7.95 28.92
C GLY A 83 -5.20 -8.13 29.01
N HIS A 84 -4.74 -9.33 29.34
CA HIS A 84 -3.31 -9.67 29.34
C HIS A 84 -2.71 -9.62 27.93
N PHE A 85 -3.43 -10.12 26.94
CA PHE A 85 -3.03 -10.07 25.53
C PHE A 85 -2.88 -8.61 25.05
N PHE A 86 -3.88 -7.75 25.27
CA PHE A 86 -3.83 -6.35 24.87
C PHE A 86 -2.76 -5.55 25.61
N TYR A 87 -2.43 -5.89 26.85
CA TYR A 87 -1.36 -5.23 27.58
C TYR A 87 0.02 -5.53 27.01
N TYR A 88 0.32 -6.80 26.70
CA TYR A 88 1.62 -7.20 26.16
C TYR A 88 1.77 -6.91 24.68
N TYR A 89 0.71 -7.05 23.90
CA TYR A 89 0.75 -6.92 22.44
C TYR A 89 0.12 -5.63 21.94
N LYS A 90 -0.08 -4.63 22.77
CA LYS A 90 -0.70 -3.34 22.39
C LYS A 90 -0.09 -2.72 21.14
N LEU A 91 1.25 -2.73 21.01
CA LEU A 91 1.95 -2.19 19.85
C LEU A 91 1.65 -3.01 18.59
N HIS A 92 1.69 -4.34 18.69
CA HIS A 92 1.39 -5.23 17.56
C HIS A 92 -0.08 -5.14 17.12
N VAL A 93 -0.99 -4.98 18.08
CA VAL A 93 -2.41 -4.77 17.78
C VAL A 93 -2.62 -3.45 17.05
N ILE A 94 -1.99 -2.36 17.50
CA ILE A 94 -2.07 -1.06 16.82
C ILE A 94 -1.51 -1.17 15.39
N VAL A 95 -0.32 -1.78 15.23
CA VAL A 95 0.28 -2.00 13.90
C VAL A 95 -0.64 -2.86 13.03
N GLY A 96 -1.23 -3.93 13.58
CA GLY A 96 -2.19 -4.77 12.87
C GLY A 96 -3.42 -4.01 12.40
N ILE A 97 -3.98 -3.14 13.25
CA ILE A 97 -5.12 -2.28 12.88
C ILE A 97 -4.72 -1.32 11.76
N ILE A 98 -3.54 -0.69 11.84
CA ILE A 98 -3.05 0.22 10.78
C ILE A 98 -2.91 -0.52 9.45
N ILE A 99 -2.33 -1.73 9.47
CA ILE A 99 -2.19 -2.56 8.24
C ILE A 99 -3.57 -2.88 7.64
N VAL A 100 -4.54 -3.27 8.47
CA VAL A 100 -5.91 -3.58 8.02
C VAL A 100 -6.58 -2.33 7.43
N LEU A 101 -6.40 -1.16 8.05
CA LEU A 101 -6.95 0.10 7.53
C LEU A 101 -6.31 0.48 6.19
N ILE A 102 -4.98 0.35 6.05
CA ILE A 102 -4.28 0.61 4.79
C ILE A 102 -4.75 -0.38 3.71
N ALA A 103 -4.82 -1.67 4.03
CA ALA A 103 -5.31 -2.68 3.10
C ALA A 103 -6.77 -2.41 2.67
N GLY A 104 -7.63 -2.07 3.63
CA GLY A 104 -9.02 -1.68 3.35
C GLY A 104 -9.13 -0.45 2.45
N TYR A 105 -8.30 0.57 2.70
CA TYR A 105 -8.21 1.75 1.85
C TYR A 105 -7.75 1.41 0.43
N MET A 106 -6.69 0.59 0.28
CA MET A 106 -6.19 0.17 -1.03
C MET A 106 -7.21 -0.66 -1.82
N ILE A 107 -7.92 -1.55 -1.14
CA ILE A 107 -8.99 -2.36 -1.76
C ILE A 107 -10.13 -1.44 -2.22
N LYS A 108 -10.57 -0.53 -1.37
CA LYS A 108 -11.62 0.45 -1.70
C LYS A 108 -11.20 1.30 -2.90
N ASP A 109 -10.02 1.92 -2.87
CA ASP A 109 -9.49 2.73 -3.97
C ASP A 109 -9.42 1.93 -5.28
N GLY A 110 -8.97 0.67 -5.22
CA GLY A 110 -8.96 -0.24 -6.37
C GLY A 110 -10.36 -0.55 -6.92
N ILE A 111 -11.35 -0.75 -6.05
CA ILE A 111 -12.74 -0.97 -6.45
C ILE A 111 -13.34 0.31 -7.05
N ASP A 112 -13.10 1.46 -6.43
CA ASP A 112 -13.64 2.75 -6.89
C ASP A 112 -13.04 3.12 -8.26
N LYS A 113 -11.74 2.89 -8.47
CA LYS A 113 -11.08 3.05 -9.78
C LYS A 113 -11.65 2.12 -10.85
N ARG A 114 -11.89 0.85 -10.50
CA ARG A 114 -12.51 -0.11 -11.44
C ARG A 114 -13.95 0.28 -11.79
N ARG A 115 -14.74 0.74 -10.82
CA ARG A 115 -16.11 1.23 -11.04
C ARG A 115 -16.11 2.49 -11.90
N ALA A 116 -15.21 3.44 -11.59
CA ALA A 116 -15.05 4.64 -12.39
C ALA A 116 -14.67 4.30 -13.84
N ALA A 117 -13.72 3.39 -14.05
CA ALA A 117 -13.31 2.92 -15.38
C ALA A 117 -14.46 2.20 -16.13
N ALA A 118 -15.24 1.39 -15.42
CA ALA A 118 -16.40 0.69 -16.03
C ALA A 118 -17.53 1.62 -16.44
N ASN A 119 -17.66 2.77 -15.77
CA ASN A 119 -18.68 3.78 -16.09
C ASN A 119 -18.25 4.75 -17.20
N LEU A 120 -16.97 4.69 -17.64
CA LEU A 120 -16.51 5.50 -18.76
C LEU A 120 -17.08 4.96 -20.07
N PRO A 121 -17.46 5.85 -21.03
CA PRO A 121 -17.84 5.42 -22.36
C PRO A 121 -16.67 4.64 -23.00
N PRO A 122 -16.97 3.69 -23.91
CA PRO A 122 -15.91 3.00 -24.64
C PRO A 122 -15.03 4.02 -25.35
N ALA A 123 -13.72 3.78 -25.33
CA ALA A 123 -12.78 4.66 -26.02
C ALA A 123 -12.93 4.50 -27.54
N ASN A 124 -12.99 5.60 -28.24
CA ASN A 124 -12.94 5.62 -29.70
C ASN A 124 -11.58 5.13 -30.19
N LEU A 125 -10.52 5.57 -29.51
CA LEU A 125 -9.14 5.19 -29.77
C LEU A 125 -8.33 5.12 -28.48
N SER A 126 -7.33 4.25 -28.44
CA SER A 126 -6.33 4.16 -27.36
C SER A 126 -4.98 4.66 -27.87
N VAL A 127 -4.33 5.48 -27.06
CA VAL A 127 -3.02 6.05 -27.36
C VAL A 127 -2.06 5.72 -26.23
N SER A 128 -0.92 5.11 -26.55
CA SER A 128 0.15 4.85 -25.59
C SER A 128 1.29 5.86 -25.81
N VAL A 129 1.62 6.61 -24.76
CA VAL A 129 2.85 7.39 -24.72
C VAL A 129 3.93 6.53 -24.12
N PHE A 130 4.82 6.02 -24.96
CA PHE A 130 5.79 4.99 -24.63
C PHE A 130 7.20 5.48 -24.91
N GLY A 131 7.96 5.77 -23.87
CA GLY A 131 9.32 6.27 -24.03
C GLY A 131 9.86 6.95 -22.79
N ASN A 132 10.97 7.64 -22.95
CA ASN A 132 11.58 8.45 -21.90
C ASN A 132 10.84 9.78 -21.73
N PHE A 133 9.53 9.69 -21.63
CA PHE A 133 8.66 10.84 -21.42
C PHE A 133 8.20 10.89 -19.96
N TYR A 134 8.37 12.05 -19.35
CA TYR A 134 7.86 12.34 -18.03
C TYR A 134 6.95 13.55 -18.08
N PHE A 135 5.67 13.35 -17.78
CA PHE A 135 4.72 14.43 -17.64
C PHE A 135 3.62 14.07 -16.61
N ALA A 136 3.11 15.10 -15.97
CA ALA A 136 2.23 14.90 -14.83
C ALA A 136 0.75 14.67 -15.20
N ASP A 137 0.30 15.16 -16.36
CA ASP A 137 -1.13 15.21 -16.70
C ASP A 137 -1.43 14.56 -18.06
N VAL A 138 -1.74 13.26 -18.00
CA VAL A 138 -2.22 12.49 -19.16
C VAL A 138 -3.61 12.98 -19.61
N GLY A 139 -4.43 13.47 -18.68
CA GLY A 139 -5.78 13.95 -18.99
C GLY A 139 -5.77 15.19 -19.86
N LEU A 140 -4.76 16.06 -19.73
CA LEU A 140 -4.61 17.21 -20.59
C LEU A 140 -4.29 16.80 -22.05
N LEU A 141 -3.48 15.76 -22.25
CA LEU A 141 -3.21 15.20 -23.58
C LEU A 141 -4.49 14.65 -24.22
N GLU A 142 -5.28 13.89 -23.46
CA GLU A 142 -6.59 13.39 -23.92
C GLU A 142 -7.52 14.52 -24.34
N GLN A 143 -7.65 15.57 -23.52
CA GLN A 143 -8.46 16.72 -23.82
C GLN A 143 -8.00 17.46 -25.08
N ASN A 144 -6.68 17.64 -25.25
CA ASN A 144 -6.13 18.30 -26.43
C ASN A 144 -6.37 17.48 -27.69
N MET A 145 -6.21 16.15 -27.63
CA MET A 145 -6.54 15.26 -28.75
C MET A 145 -8.06 15.28 -29.07
N LEU A 146 -8.93 15.25 -28.05
CA LEU A 146 -10.37 15.32 -28.26
C LEU A 146 -10.83 16.62 -28.91
N LYS A 147 -10.15 17.74 -28.70
CA LYS A 147 -10.44 19.00 -29.44
C LYS A 147 -10.24 18.86 -30.94
N LEU A 148 -9.37 17.98 -31.40
CA LEU A 148 -9.13 17.70 -32.81
C LEU A 148 -10.26 16.85 -33.43
N VAL A 149 -10.96 16.06 -32.62
CA VAL A 149 -12.01 15.12 -33.03
C VAL A 149 -13.25 15.29 -32.14
N PRO A 150 -13.97 16.41 -32.23
CA PRO A 150 -15.02 16.78 -31.28
C PRO A 150 -16.24 15.87 -31.28
N ASP A 151 -16.41 15.03 -32.29
CA ASP A 151 -17.45 14.00 -32.36
C ASP A 151 -17.12 12.72 -31.55
N TRP A 152 -15.87 12.59 -31.07
CA TRP A 152 -15.50 11.48 -30.20
C TRP A 152 -15.85 11.74 -28.75
N LYS A 153 -16.17 10.67 -28.03
CA LYS A 153 -16.53 10.74 -26.63
C LYS A 153 -15.32 10.57 -25.71
N ARG A 154 -14.36 9.75 -26.13
CA ARG A 154 -13.21 9.42 -25.30
C ARG A 154 -12.03 8.93 -26.15
N ILE A 155 -10.86 9.40 -25.80
CA ILE A 155 -9.56 8.80 -26.16
C ILE A 155 -8.97 8.26 -24.86
N ALA A 156 -8.55 7.01 -24.83
CA ALA A 156 -7.87 6.44 -23.67
C ALA A 156 -6.34 6.62 -23.85
N THR A 157 -5.69 7.27 -22.90
CA THR A 157 -4.23 7.47 -22.98
C THR A 157 -3.53 6.76 -21.83
N THR A 158 -2.48 6.00 -22.16
CA THR A 158 -1.62 5.32 -21.18
C THR A 158 -0.20 5.87 -21.30
N LEU A 159 0.40 6.23 -20.16
CA LEU A 159 1.81 6.62 -20.09
C LEU A 159 2.65 5.44 -19.62
N VAL A 160 3.63 5.07 -20.42
CA VAL A 160 4.63 4.04 -20.13
C VAL A 160 6.02 4.66 -20.19
N PHE A 161 6.56 4.97 -19.01
CA PHE A 161 7.91 5.50 -18.92
C PHE A 161 8.94 4.39 -19.20
N VAL A 162 9.86 4.66 -20.13
CA VAL A 162 10.97 3.76 -20.51
C VAL A 162 12.28 4.52 -20.34
N PRO A 163 13.10 4.21 -19.34
CA PRO A 163 14.37 4.88 -19.16
C PRO A 163 15.32 4.61 -20.34
N THR A 164 15.98 5.66 -20.82
CA THR A 164 16.98 5.54 -21.92
C THR A 164 18.27 4.88 -21.45
N GLU A 165 18.60 5.01 -20.16
CA GLU A 165 19.77 4.44 -19.53
C GLU A 165 19.37 3.78 -18.20
N ILE A 166 19.98 2.66 -17.89
CA ILE A 166 19.77 1.96 -16.62
C ILE A 166 20.88 2.38 -15.67
N LYS A 167 20.58 3.30 -14.74
CA LYS A 167 21.52 3.80 -13.74
C LYS A 167 21.21 3.28 -12.33
N SER A 168 20.02 2.73 -12.14
CA SER A 168 19.54 2.28 -10.83
C SER A 168 18.72 0.98 -10.94
N GLN A 169 18.51 0.32 -9.80
CA GLN A 169 17.60 -0.81 -9.70
C GLN A 169 16.15 -0.41 -10.04
N GLN A 170 15.79 0.84 -9.78
CA GLN A 170 14.49 1.38 -10.13
C GLN A 170 14.32 1.50 -11.66
N ASP A 171 15.35 1.93 -12.39
CA ASP A 171 15.30 2.01 -13.86
C ASP A 171 15.13 0.61 -14.47
N MET A 172 15.83 -0.39 -13.92
CA MET A 172 15.67 -1.78 -14.34
C MET A 172 14.22 -2.27 -14.12
N ALA A 173 13.63 -1.98 -12.96
CA ALA A 173 12.24 -2.33 -12.68
C ALA A 173 11.27 -1.62 -13.62
N MET A 174 11.51 -0.34 -13.93
CA MET A 174 10.70 0.41 -14.89
C MET A 174 10.81 -0.15 -16.31
N GLN A 175 12.01 -0.58 -16.73
CA GLN A 175 12.19 -1.22 -18.02
C GLN A 175 11.45 -2.57 -18.09
N GLN A 176 11.54 -3.41 -17.07
CA GLN A 176 10.79 -4.66 -17.01
C GLN A 176 9.27 -4.41 -17.07
N LYS A 177 8.79 -3.39 -16.33
CA LYS A 177 7.40 -2.98 -16.38
C LYS A 177 6.99 -2.52 -17.78
N SER A 178 7.83 -1.76 -18.49
CA SER A 178 7.52 -1.28 -19.84
C SER A 178 7.35 -2.42 -20.84
N VAL A 179 8.19 -3.46 -20.74
CA VAL A 179 8.06 -4.68 -21.56
C VAL A 179 6.72 -5.38 -21.30
N LEU A 180 6.37 -5.55 -20.02
CA LEU A 180 5.09 -6.14 -19.64
C LEU A 180 3.91 -5.31 -20.16
N MET A 181 3.98 -3.98 -20.02
CA MET A 181 2.96 -3.07 -20.55
C MET A 181 2.83 -3.17 -22.07
N LEU A 182 3.93 -3.23 -22.81
CA LEU A 182 3.92 -3.41 -24.26
C LEU A 182 3.22 -4.70 -24.69
N MET A 183 3.35 -5.78 -23.92
CA MET A 183 2.70 -7.07 -24.19
C MET A 183 1.21 -7.07 -23.84
N THR A 184 0.80 -6.33 -22.83
CA THR A 184 -0.58 -6.34 -22.30
C THR A 184 -1.44 -5.21 -22.86
N GLU A 185 -0.84 -4.03 -23.14
CA GLU A 185 -1.54 -2.88 -23.72
C GLU A 185 -1.71 -3.06 -25.23
N LYS A 186 -2.93 -2.82 -25.69
CA LYS A 186 -3.30 -2.92 -27.11
C LYS A 186 -3.72 -1.56 -27.69
N SER A 187 -2.92 -0.54 -27.36
CA SER A 187 -3.18 0.79 -27.91
C SER A 187 -3.00 0.82 -29.42
N GLU A 188 -3.86 1.53 -30.12
CA GLU A 188 -3.85 1.64 -31.58
C GLU A 188 -2.80 2.61 -32.09
N LEU A 189 -2.50 3.67 -31.30
CA LEU A 189 -1.44 4.63 -31.60
C LEU A 189 -0.40 4.65 -30.48
N TYR A 190 0.84 4.82 -30.88
CA TYR A 190 1.96 5.02 -29.98
C TYR A 190 2.61 6.35 -30.24
N ILE A 191 2.87 7.12 -29.21
CA ILE A 191 3.75 8.30 -29.20
C ILE A 191 5.04 7.85 -28.55
N THR A 192 6.14 7.86 -29.31
CA THR A 192 7.44 7.36 -28.84
C THR A 192 8.53 8.39 -29.02
N ASP A 193 9.62 8.27 -28.26
CA ASP A 193 10.89 8.92 -28.59
C ASP A 193 11.64 8.15 -29.70
N GLU A 194 12.67 8.78 -30.26
CA GLU A 194 13.45 8.25 -31.38
C GLU A 194 14.06 6.87 -31.06
N LYS A 195 14.59 6.67 -29.86
CA LYS A 195 15.25 5.42 -29.45
C LYS A 195 14.24 4.27 -29.37
N ASN A 196 13.11 4.50 -28.69
CA ASN A 196 12.07 3.51 -28.54
C ASN A 196 11.35 3.24 -29.85
N PHE A 197 11.14 4.28 -30.69
CA PHE A 197 10.62 4.10 -32.03
C PHE A 197 11.46 3.11 -32.86
N LYS A 198 12.77 3.34 -32.92
CA LYS A 198 13.69 2.44 -33.67
C LYS A 198 13.67 1.03 -33.14
N SER A 199 13.72 0.89 -31.82
CA SER A 199 13.69 -0.45 -31.18
C SER A 199 12.39 -1.20 -31.44
N LEU A 200 11.25 -0.53 -31.31
CA LEU A 200 9.94 -1.14 -31.48
C LEU A 200 9.63 -1.43 -32.96
N SER A 201 10.04 -0.55 -33.88
CA SER A 201 9.93 -0.79 -35.32
C SER A 201 10.72 -2.03 -35.74
N ALA A 202 11.95 -2.17 -35.27
CA ALA A 202 12.78 -3.35 -35.57
C ALA A 202 12.17 -4.66 -35.05
N GLN A 203 11.43 -4.61 -33.94
CA GLN A 203 10.73 -5.73 -33.37
C GLN A 203 9.38 -6.02 -34.05
N GLY A 204 8.98 -5.27 -35.09
CA GLY A 204 7.70 -5.46 -35.76
C GLY A 204 6.49 -5.03 -34.91
N ALA A 205 6.68 -4.14 -33.94
CA ALA A 205 5.60 -3.69 -33.07
C ALA A 205 4.60 -2.75 -33.77
N PHE A 206 4.99 -2.15 -34.88
CA PHE A 206 4.21 -1.18 -35.63
C PHE A 206 3.87 -1.66 -37.04
N VAL A 207 2.77 -1.15 -37.56
CA VAL A 207 2.35 -1.36 -38.94
C VAL A 207 3.11 -0.39 -39.84
N SER A 208 3.69 -0.90 -40.97
CA SER A 208 4.25 0.00 -41.97
C SER A 208 3.16 0.90 -42.53
N LEU A 209 3.44 2.22 -42.58
CA LEU A 209 2.48 3.18 -43.08
C LEU A 209 2.07 2.92 -44.54
N ASN A 210 2.93 2.27 -45.31
CA ASN A 210 2.59 1.84 -46.67
C ASN A 210 1.46 0.77 -46.72
N GLN A 211 1.28 0.00 -45.65
CA GLN A 211 0.22 -0.99 -45.52
C GLN A 211 -1.05 -0.38 -44.86
N PHE A 212 -0.93 0.78 -44.28
CA PHE A 212 -2.04 1.43 -43.58
C PHE A 212 -3.02 2.06 -44.60
N GLU A 213 -4.27 1.64 -44.58
CA GLU A 213 -5.27 2.11 -45.53
C GLU A 213 -5.50 3.61 -45.43
N GLY A 214 -5.39 4.29 -46.58
CA GLY A 214 -5.54 5.72 -46.69
C GLY A 214 -4.28 6.51 -46.34
N TRP A 215 -3.13 5.84 -46.16
CA TRP A 215 -1.84 6.50 -45.93
C TRP A 215 -1.54 7.60 -46.95
N SER A 216 -1.74 7.33 -48.25
CA SER A 216 -1.48 8.28 -49.33
C SER A 216 -2.27 9.59 -49.24
N SER A 217 -3.40 9.57 -48.53
CA SER A 217 -4.24 10.78 -48.33
C SER A 217 -3.74 11.69 -47.21
N LEU A 218 -2.85 11.21 -46.35
CA LEU A 218 -2.36 11.98 -45.19
C LEU A 218 -1.42 13.13 -45.55
N ASN A 219 -0.86 13.17 -46.80
CA ASN A 219 0.04 14.20 -47.27
C ASN A 219 1.15 14.58 -46.31
N VAL A 220 1.79 13.60 -45.69
CA VAL A 220 2.85 13.82 -44.68
C VAL A 220 4.09 14.30 -45.38
N PRO A 221 4.71 15.45 -44.97
CA PRO A 221 5.99 15.91 -45.50
C PRO A 221 7.07 14.84 -45.31
N LYS A 222 7.96 14.70 -46.29
CA LYS A 222 9.01 13.65 -46.27
C LYS A 222 9.97 13.80 -45.10
N ASP A 223 10.24 14.98 -44.65
CA ASP A 223 11.12 15.30 -43.52
C ASP A 223 10.48 14.90 -42.14
N LYS A 224 9.15 14.78 -42.11
CA LYS A 224 8.42 14.32 -40.94
C LYS A 224 8.28 12.79 -40.88
N LEU A 225 8.64 12.08 -41.96
CA LEU A 225 8.61 10.63 -41.99
C LEU A 225 9.75 10.04 -41.18
N ARG A 226 9.42 9.07 -40.34
CA ARG A 226 10.41 8.27 -39.64
C ARG A 226 10.43 6.85 -40.21
N LEU A 227 11.60 6.53 -40.76
CA LEU A 227 11.83 5.23 -41.36
C LEU A 227 12.22 4.22 -40.29
N GLY A 228 11.81 2.98 -40.49
CA GLY A 228 12.17 1.82 -39.71
C GLY A 228 12.30 0.61 -40.61
N ARG A 229 12.84 -0.47 -40.05
CA ARG A 229 12.97 -1.75 -40.74
C ARG A 229 12.84 -2.90 -39.75
N THR A 230 12.07 -3.91 -40.11
CA THR A 230 12.04 -5.17 -39.41
C THR A 230 13.10 -6.12 -39.99
N ASP A 231 13.33 -7.25 -39.34
CA ASP A 231 14.24 -8.29 -39.84
C ASP A 231 13.73 -8.93 -41.17
N GLU A 232 12.44 -8.80 -41.48
CA GLU A 232 11.81 -9.29 -42.69
C GLU A 232 11.87 -8.30 -43.86
N ASP A 233 12.09 -7.02 -43.57
CA ASP A 233 12.11 -5.98 -44.59
C ASP A 233 13.45 -5.93 -45.31
N LYS A 234 13.41 -5.82 -46.66
CA LYS A 234 14.60 -5.64 -47.50
C LYS A 234 15.09 -4.19 -47.51
N GLU A 235 14.17 -3.25 -47.34
CA GLU A 235 14.41 -1.82 -47.42
C GLU A 235 13.73 -1.12 -46.24
N ASP A 236 14.15 0.13 -45.99
CA ASP A 236 13.51 0.94 -44.97
C ASP A 236 12.14 1.43 -45.43
N HIS A 237 11.15 1.29 -44.58
CA HIS A 237 9.78 1.74 -44.83
C HIS A 237 9.36 2.82 -43.80
N PRO A 238 8.38 3.68 -44.14
CA PRO A 238 7.83 4.63 -43.18
C PRO A 238 6.98 3.87 -42.13
N TYR A 239 7.38 3.96 -40.88
CA TYR A 239 6.69 3.37 -39.73
C TYR A 239 6.16 4.44 -38.76
N GLY A 240 6.66 5.67 -38.85
CA GLY A 240 6.26 6.74 -37.94
C GLY A 240 6.21 8.12 -38.60
N ILE A 241 5.55 9.02 -37.90
CA ILE A 241 5.40 10.43 -38.24
C ILE A 241 5.92 11.26 -37.07
N ASP A 242 6.85 12.15 -37.34
CA ASP A 242 7.31 13.11 -36.35
C ASP A 242 6.27 14.23 -36.18
N VAL A 243 5.74 14.31 -34.97
CA VAL A 243 4.76 15.33 -34.55
C VAL A 243 5.33 16.27 -33.50
N THR A 244 6.63 16.37 -33.43
CA THR A 244 7.32 17.28 -32.50
C THR A 244 6.82 18.71 -32.69
N GLY A 245 6.49 19.37 -31.59
CA GLY A 245 5.94 20.72 -31.61
C GLY A 245 4.43 20.82 -31.93
N ASN A 246 3.75 19.69 -32.12
CA ASN A 246 2.30 19.70 -32.35
C ASN A 246 1.56 20.41 -31.20
N PRO A 247 0.56 21.26 -31.48
CA PRO A 247 -0.22 21.94 -30.46
C PRO A 247 -0.93 20.99 -29.46
N VAL A 248 -1.12 19.74 -29.79
CA VAL A 248 -1.70 18.74 -28.88
C VAL A 248 -0.87 18.59 -27.61
N PHE A 249 0.43 18.86 -27.66
CA PHE A 249 1.33 18.82 -26.51
C PHE A 249 1.42 20.14 -25.74
N LYS A 250 0.65 21.15 -26.14
CA LYS A 250 0.69 22.46 -25.49
C LYS A 250 0.22 22.37 -24.03
N GLY A 251 1.03 22.93 -23.13
CA GLY A 251 0.76 22.89 -21.68
C GLY A 251 1.17 21.58 -21.00
N ILE A 252 1.76 20.63 -21.75
CA ILE A 252 2.26 19.37 -21.23
C ILE A 252 3.78 19.44 -21.18
N GLU A 253 4.34 19.29 -20.00
CA GLU A 253 5.78 19.18 -19.81
C GLU A 253 6.20 17.76 -20.18
N MET A 254 6.69 17.56 -21.40
CA MET A 254 7.26 16.29 -21.85
C MET A 254 8.78 16.39 -21.90
N SER A 255 9.44 15.47 -21.24
CA SER A 255 10.88 15.24 -21.48
C SER A 255 11.04 14.48 -22.80
N GLY A 256 12.10 14.73 -23.53
CA GLY A 256 12.40 14.09 -24.82
C GLY A 256 12.37 15.06 -25.99
N GLU A 257 13.28 14.83 -26.95
CA GLU A 257 13.52 15.75 -28.07
C GLU A 257 12.52 15.56 -29.21
N HIS A 258 12.03 14.34 -29.42
CA HIS A 258 11.15 13.97 -30.52
C HIS A 258 9.90 13.25 -30.01
N GLN A 259 8.76 13.56 -30.62
CA GLN A 259 7.51 12.85 -30.45
C GLN A 259 7.13 12.21 -31.78
N ILE A 260 7.32 10.91 -31.87
CA ILE A 260 7.04 10.13 -33.08
C ILE A 260 5.78 9.31 -32.86
N ILE A 261 4.79 9.50 -33.74
CA ILE A 261 3.59 8.65 -33.75
C ILE A 261 3.81 7.46 -34.65
N ALA A 262 3.47 6.28 -34.15
CA ALA A 262 3.46 5.03 -34.88
C ALA A 262 2.12 4.31 -34.70
N VAL A 263 1.71 3.54 -35.72
CA VAL A 263 0.43 2.82 -35.77
C VAL A 263 0.64 1.37 -35.39
N ARG A 264 -0.19 0.90 -34.45
CA ARG A 264 -0.30 -0.52 -34.09
C ARG A 264 -1.73 -1.05 -34.24
N ALA A 265 -2.62 -0.23 -34.78
CA ALA A 265 -4.03 -0.52 -34.94
C ALA A 265 -4.30 -1.76 -35.79
N THR A 266 -5.31 -2.52 -35.40
CA THR A 266 -5.93 -3.52 -36.27
C THR A 266 -6.78 -2.85 -37.36
N GLU A 267 -7.08 -3.56 -38.43
CA GLU A 267 -7.88 -3.04 -39.57
C GLU A 267 -9.20 -2.43 -39.14
N GLU A 268 -9.86 -3.00 -38.12
CA GLU A 268 -11.12 -2.50 -37.56
C GLU A 268 -11.01 -1.07 -37.01
N LYS A 269 -9.82 -0.65 -36.60
CA LYS A 269 -9.55 0.67 -36.00
C LYS A 269 -8.87 1.64 -36.96
N TRP A 270 -8.57 1.24 -38.18
CA TRP A 270 -7.87 2.08 -39.13
C TRP A 270 -8.60 3.36 -39.48
N ALA A 271 -9.91 3.33 -39.59
CA ALA A 271 -10.71 4.53 -39.91
C ALA A 271 -10.60 5.60 -38.79
N ASP A 272 -10.74 5.18 -37.52
CA ASP A 272 -10.60 6.08 -36.38
C ASP A 272 -9.13 6.56 -36.25
N THR A 273 -8.17 5.66 -36.40
CA THR A 273 -6.74 5.97 -36.36
C THR A 273 -6.39 7.03 -37.43
N ARG A 274 -6.84 6.82 -38.67
CA ARG A 274 -6.63 7.75 -39.76
C ARG A 274 -7.22 9.13 -39.44
N LYS A 275 -8.43 9.18 -38.94
CA LYS A 275 -9.12 10.43 -38.61
C LYS A 275 -8.32 11.28 -37.62
N LEU A 276 -7.75 10.68 -36.59
CA LEU A 276 -6.92 11.39 -35.63
C LEU A 276 -5.57 11.78 -36.25
N LEU A 277 -4.92 10.89 -37.01
CA LEU A 277 -3.64 11.15 -37.67
C LEU A 277 -3.76 12.33 -38.66
N GLU A 278 -4.80 12.40 -39.49
CA GLU A 278 -5.05 13.52 -40.40
C GLU A 278 -5.05 14.87 -39.67
N LYS A 279 -5.72 14.91 -38.52
CA LYS A 279 -5.78 16.15 -37.70
C LYS A 279 -4.43 16.49 -37.06
N LEU A 280 -3.73 15.48 -36.56
CA LEU A 280 -2.40 15.67 -35.98
C LEU A 280 -1.39 16.14 -37.03
N VAL A 281 -1.35 15.52 -38.19
CA VAL A 281 -0.47 15.94 -39.28
C VAL A 281 -0.80 17.35 -39.75
N ALA A 282 -2.05 17.69 -39.97
CA ALA A 282 -2.49 19.01 -40.38
C ALA A 282 -2.16 20.13 -39.39
N THR A 283 -1.99 19.82 -38.13
CA THR A 283 -1.68 20.77 -37.07
C THR A 283 -0.21 20.77 -36.65
N THR A 284 0.60 19.87 -37.17
CA THR A 284 2.06 19.81 -36.90
C THR A 284 2.76 20.89 -37.68
N PRO A 285 3.58 21.72 -37.02
CA PRO A 285 4.30 22.82 -37.66
C PRO A 285 5.37 22.38 -38.68
#